data_9bda7cb7b156e90acf5d350e5d042df8
#
_entry.id   9bda7cb7b156e90acf5d350e5d042df8
#
_cell.length_a   1.000
_cell.length_b   1.000
_cell.length_c   1.000
_cell.angle_alpha   90.00
_cell.angle_beta   90.00
_cell.angle_gamma   90.00
#
_symmetry.space_group_name_H-M   'P 1'
#
loop_
_entity.id
_entity.type
_entity.pdbx_description
1 polymer ?
#
loop_
_entity_poly.entity_id
_entity_poly.type
_entity_poly.pdbx_seq_one_letter_code
_entity_poly.pdbx_strand_id
1 'polypeptide(L)'
;MHYVMAKGILSAGGNINLYRGCTHGCIYCDSRSRCYHIDHAFEDVEVKQNAVELLEDALRRRRAPCMVGTGSMTDPYLPLEAKLRLTRRAIEVVERYGCGFTVITKSDLILRDLDLLSRIQQNAKCVVQMTLTTADETLCRKLEPNVCTTARRCEVLRELQKAGIPTVVWLSPILPFINDTEENISTLLDRCEEAGVRGILCFGMGLTLREGNREYFYTQLDELFPGLSECYRRTYGDRYEVTSHHNDRLMRLFHAQCEAAGILHNNNAILQYLHEY
;
A
#
# COMPACT_ATOMS: atom_id res chain seq x y z
N MET A 1 -20.30 6.67 1.70
CA MET A 1 -19.62 7.15 0.49
C MET A 1 -20.45 8.21 -0.20
N HIS A 2 -19.81 9.16 -0.82
CA HIS A 2 -20.44 10.19 -1.64
C HIS A 2 -19.68 10.42 -2.93
N TYR A 3 -20.31 11.04 -3.91
CA TYR A 3 -19.73 11.27 -5.22
C TYR A 3 -19.29 12.72 -5.39
N VAL A 4 -18.13 12.91 -6.03
CA VAL A 4 -17.58 14.23 -6.32
C VAL A 4 -17.13 14.35 -7.77
N MET A 5 -17.11 15.58 -8.29
CA MET A 5 -16.53 15.92 -9.59
C MET A 5 -15.10 16.45 -9.38
N ALA A 6 -14.11 15.70 -9.87
CA ALA A 6 -12.71 16.12 -9.79
C ALA A 6 -12.39 17.13 -10.90
N LYS A 7 -11.45 18.05 -10.63
CA LYS A 7 -10.91 18.99 -11.63
C LYS A 7 -9.74 18.42 -12.44
N GLY A 8 -9.12 17.38 -11.92
CA GLY A 8 -7.99 16.67 -12.53
C GLY A 8 -7.74 15.35 -11.80
N ILE A 9 -7.03 14.44 -12.43
CA ILE A 9 -6.79 13.10 -11.88
C ILE A 9 -5.33 12.68 -11.92
N LEU A 10 -4.63 12.91 -13.02
CA LEU A 10 -3.24 12.50 -13.22
C LEU A 10 -2.30 13.59 -12.72
N SER A 11 -1.48 13.26 -11.72
CA SER A 11 -0.44 14.16 -11.22
C SER A 11 0.75 14.26 -12.18
N ALA A 12 1.62 15.23 -11.97
CA ALA A 12 2.87 15.37 -12.72
C ALA A 12 3.77 14.13 -12.60
N GLY A 13 3.77 13.46 -11.44
CA GLY A 13 4.50 12.21 -11.18
C GLY A 13 3.79 10.94 -11.66
N GLY A 14 2.70 11.05 -12.43
CA GLY A 14 2.00 9.88 -12.97
C GLY A 14 1.01 9.21 -12.00
N ASN A 15 0.77 9.75 -10.81
CA ASN A 15 -0.14 9.14 -9.84
C ASN A 15 -1.58 9.58 -10.03
N ILE A 16 -2.51 8.65 -9.82
CA ILE A 16 -3.95 8.88 -9.78
C ILE A 16 -4.54 8.45 -8.43
N ASN A 17 -5.59 9.15 -7.99
CA ASN A 17 -6.38 8.75 -6.83
C ASN A 17 -7.87 8.81 -7.23
N LEU A 18 -8.46 7.64 -7.45
CA LEU A 18 -9.85 7.48 -7.88
C LEU A 18 -10.83 7.74 -6.73
N TYR A 19 -10.36 7.46 -5.53
CA TYR A 19 -11.08 7.59 -4.27
C TYR A 19 -10.33 8.49 -3.31
N ARG A 20 -11.01 8.97 -2.27
CA ARG A 20 -10.42 9.68 -1.13
C ARG A 20 -11.12 9.26 0.15
N GLY A 21 -10.35 9.01 1.22
CA GLY A 21 -10.83 8.26 2.38
C GLY A 21 -10.74 6.75 2.14
N CYS A 22 -10.94 5.95 3.19
CA CYS A 22 -10.72 4.50 3.11
C CYS A 22 -11.51 3.75 4.19
N THR A 23 -12.11 2.61 3.82
CA THR A 23 -12.86 1.74 4.74
C THR A 23 -12.08 0.53 5.24
N HIS A 24 -10.81 0.39 4.90
CA HIS A 24 -9.96 -0.74 5.35
C HIS A 24 -9.72 -0.74 6.85
N GLY A 25 -9.81 0.41 7.52
CA GLY A 25 -9.76 0.51 8.97
C GLY A 25 -8.37 0.31 9.59
N CYS A 26 -7.29 0.36 8.80
CA CYS A 26 -5.93 0.23 9.33
C CYS A 26 -5.70 1.25 10.45
N ILE A 27 -5.34 0.75 11.64
CA ILE A 27 -5.22 1.61 12.83
C ILE A 27 -4.07 2.63 12.75
N TYR A 28 -3.09 2.36 11.93
CA TYR A 28 -1.87 3.14 11.74
C TYR A 28 -1.88 4.05 10.50
N CYS A 29 -3.02 4.18 9.82
CA CYS A 29 -3.09 4.81 8.48
C CYS A 29 -2.68 6.28 8.50
N ASP A 30 -1.56 6.61 7.84
CA ASP A 30 -1.07 8.00 7.71
C ASP A 30 -2.03 8.91 6.92
N SER A 31 -2.81 8.34 6.00
CA SER A 31 -3.79 9.11 5.19
C SER A 31 -4.91 9.76 6.03
N ARG A 32 -5.03 9.40 7.32
CA ARG A 32 -5.92 10.09 8.29
C ARG A 32 -5.35 11.41 8.80
N SER A 33 -4.10 11.73 8.45
CA SER A 33 -3.45 12.95 8.90
C SER A 33 -4.16 14.20 8.36
N ARG A 34 -4.28 15.22 9.21
CA ARG A 34 -4.93 16.51 8.86
C ARG A 34 -4.28 17.23 7.68
N CYS A 35 -2.99 17.00 7.45
CA CYS A 35 -2.27 17.58 6.32
C CYS A 35 -2.82 17.16 4.95
N TYR A 36 -3.64 16.11 4.88
CA TYR A 36 -4.29 15.68 3.64
C TYR A 36 -5.66 16.35 3.41
N HIS A 37 -6.10 17.20 4.34
CA HIS A 37 -7.30 18.05 4.20
C HIS A 37 -8.57 17.24 3.86
N ILE A 38 -8.77 16.09 4.50
CA ILE A 38 -10.04 15.36 4.46
C ILE A 38 -10.93 15.96 5.54
N ASP A 39 -12.00 16.65 5.13
CA ASP A 39 -12.89 17.44 5.97
C ASP A 39 -14.21 16.72 6.34
N HIS A 40 -14.27 15.43 6.01
CA HIS A 40 -15.37 14.52 6.33
C HIS A 40 -14.86 13.27 7.06
N ALA A 41 -15.75 12.40 7.50
CA ALA A 41 -15.36 11.12 8.09
C ALA A 41 -14.50 10.31 7.10
N PHE A 42 -13.36 9.81 7.54
CA PHE A 42 -12.39 9.13 6.68
C PHE A 42 -12.98 7.88 6.00
N GLU A 43 -13.96 7.25 6.63
CA GLU A 43 -14.71 6.11 6.12
C GLU A 43 -15.83 6.49 5.14
N ASP A 44 -16.20 7.77 5.08
CA ASP A 44 -17.14 8.27 4.06
C ASP A 44 -16.39 8.58 2.77
N VAL A 45 -16.10 7.52 2.01
CA VAL A 45 -15.22 7.58 0.83
C VAL A 45 -15.80 8.48 -0.25
N GLU A 46 -15.02 9.48 -0.68
CA GLU A 46 -15.28 10.24 -1.90
C GLU A 46 -15.00 9.37 -3.14
N VAL A 47 -15.95 9.31 -4.04
CA VAL A 47 -15.83 8.63 -5.35
C VAL A 47 -15.78 9.68 -6.46
N LYS A 48 -14.68 9.78 -7.16
CA LYS A 48 -14.50 10.74 -8.25
C LYS A 48 -15.20 10.23 -9.53
N GLN A 49 -16.44 10.66 -9.75
CA GLN A 49 -17.31 10.13 -10.83
C GLN A 49 -16.69 10.25 -12.22
N ASN A 50 -16.01 11.37 -12.49
CA ASN A 50 -15.40 11.69 -13.78
C ASN A 50 -13.91 11.32 -13.87
N ALA A 51 -13.43 10.47 -12.98
CA ALA A 51 -12.00 10.13 -12.91
C ALA A 51 -11.50 9.44 -14.18
N VAL A 52 -12.29 8.54 -14.76
CA VAL A 52 -11.92 7.77 -15.96
C VAL A 52 -11.83 8.67 -17.18
N GLU A 53 -12.81 9.55 -17.37
CA GLU A 53 -12.86 10.52 -18.46
C GLU A 53 -11.68 11.51 -18.37
N LEU A 54 -11.38 11.99 -17.15
CA LEU A 54 -10.23 12.86 -16.92
C LEU A 54 -8.89 12.15 -17.17
N LEU A 55 -8.80 10.87 -16.82
CA LEU A 55 -7.61 10.06 -17.09
C LEU A 55 -7.42 9.86 -18.58
N GLU A 56 -8.46 9.50 -19.29
CA GLU A 56 -8.43 9.34 -20.75
C GLU A 56 -8.01 10.63 -21.45
N ASP A 57 -8.59 11.76 -21.06
CA ASP A 57 -8.21 13.07 -21.57
C ASP A 57 -6.75 13.43 -21.28
N ALA A 58 -6.27 13.11 -20.07
CA ALA A 58 -4.88 13.38 -19.69
C ALA A 58 -3.89 12.53 -20.50
N LEU A 59 -4.17 11.22 -20.65
CA LEU A 59 -3.29 10.32 -21.40
C LEU A 59 -3.29 10.61 -22.90
N ARG A 60 -4.45 10.96 -23.49
CA ARG A 60 -4.57 11.37 -24.89
C ARG A 60 -3.70 12.59 -25.24
N ARG A 61 -3.50 13.52 -24.30
CA ARG A 61 -2.69 14.72 -24.51
C ARG A 61 -1.18 14.46 -24.34
N ARG A 62 -0.79 13.30 -23.83
CA ARG A 62 0.64 12.97 -23.68
C ARG A 62 1.26 12.58 -25.00
N ARG A 63 2.52 12.99 -25.19
CA ARG A 63 3.31 12.67 -26.40
C ARG A 63 3.96 11.29 -26.33
N ALA A 64 4.09 10.73 -25.15
CA ALA A 64 4.70 9.41 -24.90
C ALA A 64 3.99 8.70 -23.77
N PRO A 65 3.99 7.35 -23.76
CA PRO A 65 3.52 6.55 -22.66
C PRO A 65 4.26 6.89 -21.35
N CYS A 66 3.66 6.55 -20.21
CA CYS A 66 4.23 6.79 -18.90
C CYS A 66 3.79 5.70 -17.93
N MET A 67 4.46 5.62 -16.77
CA MET A 67 3.94 4.84 -15.64
C MET A 67 2.75 5.58 -15.00
N VAL A 68 1.65 4.89 -14.79
CA VAL A 68 0.50 5.37 -14.03
C VAL A 68 0.46 4.62 -12.69
N GLY A 69 0.54 5.36 -11.59
CA GLY A 69 0.56 4.81 -10.24
C GLY A 69 -0.73 5.09 -9.46
N THR A 70 -1.13 4.20 -8.56
CA THR A 70 -2.25 4.42 -7.63
C THR A 70 -2.07 3.66 -6.32
N GLY A 71 -2.84 4.02 -5.30
CA GLY A 71 -2.89 3.29 -4.04
C GLY A 71 -2.09 3.93 -2.90
N SER A 72 -1.36 5.02 -3.13
CA SER A 72 -0.54 5.67 -2.10
C SER A 72 -1.37 6.38 -1.02
N MET A 73 -2.56 6.90 -1.36
CA MET A 73 -3.42 7.65 -0.42
C MET A 73 -4.65 6.85 -0.01
N THR A 74 -5.27 6.19 -0.96
CA THR A 74 -6.45 5.35 -0.75
C THR A 74 -6.25 4.06 -1.51
N ASP A 75 -6.56 2.94 -0.90
CA ASP A 75 -6.50 1.65 -1.60
C ASP A 75 -7.50 1.65 -2.77
N PRO A 76 -7.07 1.41 -4.01
CA PRO A 76 -7.96 1.40 -5.17
C PRO A 76 -8.87 0.18 -5.22
N TYR A 77 -8.65 -0.82 -4.39
CA TYR A 77 -9.45 -2.04 -4.27
C TYR A 77 -10.25 -2.11 -2.97
N LEU A 78 -10.86 -0.97 -2.58
CA LEU A 78 -11.84 -0.93 -1.50
C LEU A 78 -13.01 -1.90 -1.76
N PRO A 79 -13.75 -2.36 -0.74
CA PRO A 79 -14.92 -3.22 -0.94
C PRO A 79 -15.96 -2.67 -1.93
N LEU A 80 -16.12 -1.33 -1.98
CA LEU A 80 -17.02 -0.66 -2.93
C LEU A 80 -16.61 -0.87 -4.40
N GLU A 81 -15.31 -1.08 -4.67
CA GLU A 81 -14.76 -1.31 -6.01
C GLU A 81 -15.29 -2.61 -6.65
N ALA A 82 -15.72 -3.60 -5.84
CA ALA A 82 -16.38 -4.79 -6.34
C ALA A 82 -17.64 -4.48 -7.19
N LYS A 83 -18.34 -3.38 -6.85
CA LYS A 83 -19.55 -2.91 -7.55
C LYS A 83 -19.23 -1.80 -8.55
N LEU A 84 -18.44 -0.80 -8.16
CA LEU A 84 -18.20 0.42 -8.96
C LEU A 84 -17.29 0.15 -10.16
N ARG A 85 -16.34 -0.76 -10.04
CA ARG A 85 -15.36 -1.11 -11.08
C ARG A 85 -14.63 0.09 -11.66
N LEU A 86 -14.45 1.13 -10.83
CA LEU A 86 -13.82 2.38 -11.27
C LEU A 86 -12.32 2.17 -11.52
N THR A 87 -11.64 1.39 -10.66
CA THR A 87 -10.24 1.01 -10.82
C THR A 87 -10.05 0.17 -12.08
N ARG A 88 -10.93 -0.83 -12.33
CA ARG A 88 -10.87 -1.62 -13.56
C ARG A 88 -10.99 -0.75 -14.81
N ARG A 89 -11.96 0.16 -14.85
CA ARG A 89 -12.15 1.10 -15.98
C ARG A 89 -10.94 2.01 -16.17
N ALA A 90 -10.30 2.46 -15.07
CA ALA A 90 -9.06 3.25 -15.16
C ALA A 90 -7.92 2.42 -15.75
N ILE A 91 -7.76 1.15 -15.37
CA ILE A 91 -6.74 0.24 -15.90
C ILE A 91 -6.99 -0.02 -17.40
N GLU A 92 -8.24 -0.17 -17.85
CA GLU A 92 -8.61 -0.30 -19.26
C GLU A 92 -8.15 0.92 -20.09
N VAL A 93 -8.26 2.12 -19.52
CA VAL A 93 -7.72 3.33 -20.16
C VAL A 93 -6.19 3.29 -20.21
N VAL A 94 -5.51 2.93 -19.12
CA VAL A 94 -4.05 2.82 -19.08
C VAL A 94 -3.54 1.83 -20.15
N GLU A 95 -4.16 0.66 -20.26
CA GLU A 95 -3.87 -0.35 -21.28
C GLU A 95 -4.04 0.22 -22.71
N ARG A 96 -5.17 0.84 -22.98
CA ARG A 96 -5.50 1.42 -24.30
C ARG A 96 -4.47 2.43 -24.79
N TYR A 97 -3.90 3.21 -23.88
CA TYR A 97 -2.88 4.21 -24.21
C TYR A 97 -1.44 3.66 -24.13
N GLY A 98 -1.26 2.35 -23.96
CA GLY A 98 0.05 1.70 -23.92
C GLY A 98 0.92 2.16 -22.74
N CYS A 99 0.32 2.64 -21.66
CA CYS A 99 1.02 3.08 -20.45
C CYS A 99 1.34 1.91 -19.53
N GLY A 100 2.41 2.03 -18.74
CA GLY A 100 2.69 1.12 -17.64
C GLY A 100 1.77 1.40 -16.44
N PHE A 101 1.63 0.42 -15.55
CA PHE A 101 0.77 0.54 -14.38
C PHE A 101 1.45 0.03 -13.13
N THR A 102 1.34 0.77 -12.03
CA THR A 102 1.73 0.30 -10.71
C THR A 102 0.66 0.61 -9.68
N VAL A 103 0.43 -0.31 -8.76
CA VAL A 103 -0.64 -0.19 -7.77
C VAL A 103 -0.21 -0.72 -6.41
N ILE A 104 -0.52 0.04 -5.36
CA ILE A 104 -0.38 -0.40 -3.98
C ILE A 104 -1.75 -0.83 -3.45
N THR A 105 -1.85 -2.03 -2.90
CA THR A 105 -3.10 -2.52 -2.31
C THR A 105 -2.84 -3.50 -1.15
N LYS A 106 -3.85 -3.69 -0.32
CA LYS A 106 -3.94 -4.76 0.69
C LYS A 106 -5.07 -5.74 0.36
N SER A 107 -5.71 -5.59 -0.80
CA SER A 107 -6.92 -6.32 -1.17
C SER A 107 -6.63 -7.45 -2.15
N ASP A 108 -7.25 -8.60 -1.95
CA ASP A 108 -7.21 -9.71 -2.89
C ASP A 108 -8.15 -9.50 -4.10
N LEU A 109 -8.99 -8.45 -4.05
CA LEU A 109 -9.86 -8.06 -5.17
C LEU A 109 -9.06 -7.69 -6.44
N ILE A 110 -7.77 -7.39 -6.31
CA ILE A 110 -6.88 -7.13 -7.45
C ILE A 110 -6.85 -8.30 -8.44
N LEU A 111 -7.02 -9.54 -7.96
CA LEU A 111 -7.05 -10.73 -8.83
C LEU A 111 -8.21 -10.73 -9.83
N ARG A 112 -9.29 -9.97 -9.56
CA ARG A 112 -10.37 -9.73 -10.53
C ARG A 112 -9.86 -9.13 -11.86
N ASP A 113 -8.81 -8.31 -11.76
CA ASP A 113 -8.28 -7.54 -12.88
C ASP A 113 -6.97 -8.13 -13.44
N LEU A 114 -6.65 -9.38 -13.07
CA LEU A 114 -5.45 -10.08 -13.49
C LEU A 114 -5.28 -10.14 -15.02
N ASP A 115 -6.40 -10.26 -15.74
CA ASP A 115 -6.44 -10.23 -17.20
C ASP A 115 -5.88 -8.93 -17.78
N LEU A 116 -6.29 -7.78 -17.24
CA LEU A 116 -5.82 -6.46 -17.65
C LEU A 116 -4.36 -6.24 -17.26
N LEU A 117 -4.00 -6.58 -16.02
CA LEU A 117 -2.64 -6.43 -15.51
C LEU A 117 -1.64 -7.27 -16.33
N SER A 118 -2.03 -8.50 -16.73
CA SER A 118 -1.21 -9.35 -17.58
C SER A 118 -1.02 -8.76 -18.99
N ARG A 119 -2.06 -8.17 -19.59
CA ARG A 119 -1.93 -7.52 -20.90
C ARG A 119 -1.03 -6.28 -20.83
N ILE A 120 -1.14 -5.48 -19.77
CA ILE A 120 -0.22 -4.36 -19.56
C ILE A 120 1.20 -4.87 -19.40
N GLN A 121 1.42 -5.95 -18.63
CA GLN A 121 2.76 -6.52 -18.44
C GLN A 121 3.39 -7.03 -19.74
N GLN A 122 2.58 -7.54 -20.67
CA GLN A 122 3.07 -8.03 -21.97
C GLN A 122 3.47 -6.89 -22.94
N ASN A 123 2.81 -5.74 -22.87
CA ASN A 123 2.96 -4.64 -23.84
C ASN A 123 3.72 -3.43 -23.29
N ALA A 124 3.79 -3.31 -21.98
CA ALA A 124 4.44 -2.23 -21.26
C ALA A 124 5.04 -2.79 -19.96
N LYS A 125 4.78 -2.16 -18.83
CA LYS A 125 5.25 -2.62 -17.52
C LYS A 125 4.11 -2.59 -16.51
N CYS A 126 3.92 -3.67 -15.77
CA CYS A 126 2.98 -3.73 -14.66
C CYS A 126 3.71 -4.17 -13.39
N VAL A 127 3.55 -3.44 -12.28
CA VAL A 127 4.10 -3.83 -10.98
C VAL A 127 3.03 -3.71 -9.91
N VAL A 128 2.76 -4.80 -9.21
CA VAL A 128 1.84 -4.77 -8.06
C VAL A 128 2.63 -4.67 -6.77
N GLN A 129 2.21 -3.74 -5.92
CA GLN A 129 2.80 -3.50 -4.63
C GLN A 129 1.82 -3.92 -3.54
N MET A 130 2.27 -4.67 -2.55
CA MET A 130 1.42 -5.16 -1.47
C MET A 130 2.06 -4.91 -0.11
N THR A 131 1.27 -4.41 0.84
CA THR A 131 1.75 -4.17 2.19
C THR A 131 1.66 -5.45 3.03
N LEU A 132 2.73 -5.79 3.73
CA LEU A 132 2.76 -6.83 4.76
C LEU A 132 3.35 -6.23 6.04
N THR A 133 2.64 -6.38 7.16
CA THR A 133 3.06 -5.80 8.44
C THR A 133 3.27 -6.84 9.53
N THR A 134 2.51 -7.92 9.53
CA THR A 134 2.60 -8.97 10.52
C THR A 134 2.34 -10.35 9.91
N ALA A 135 3.07 -11.36 10.38
CA ALA A 135 2.86 -12.76 10.03
C ALA A 135 1.72 -13.40 10.84
N ASP A 136 1.37 -12.82 11.98
CA ASP A 136 0.28 -13.28 12.84
C ASP A 136 -1.07 -12.83 12.29
N GLU A 137 -1.91 -13.81 11.91
CA GLU A 137 -3.24 -13.56 11.33
C GLU A 137 -4.22 -12.92 12.33
N THR A 138 -4.11 -13.23 13.61
CA THR A 138 -4.95 -12.62 14.65
C THR A 138 -4.58 -11.17 14.85
N LEU A 139 -3.30 -10.87 14.89
CA LEU A 139 -2.79 -9.51 14.96
C LEU A 139 -3.12 -8.73 13.68
N CYS A 140 -2.99 -9.37 12.51
CA CYS A 140 -3.36 -8.75 11.22
C CYS A 140 -4.80 -8.23 11.25
N ARG A 141 -5.76 -9.05 11.72
CA ARG A 141 -7.16 -8.64 11.84
C ARG A 141 -7.41 -7.51 12.85
N LYS A 142 -6.56 -7.37 13.87
CA LYS A 142 -6.63 -6.23 14.80
C LYS A 142 -6.09 -4.95 14.17
N LEU A 143 -4.96 -5.05 13.48
CA LEU A 143 -4.30 -3.89 12.88
C LEU A 143 -4.98 -3.40 11.60
N GLU A 144 -5.58 -4.31 10.84
CA GLU A 144 -6.13 -4.10 9.50
C GLU A 144 -7.46 -4.85 9.34
N PRO A 145 -8.53 -4.43 10.04
CA PRO A 145 -9.74 -5.25 10.27
C PRO A 145 -10.54 -5.57 9.00
N ASN A 146 -10.53 -4.70 7.99
CA ASN A 146 -11.40 -4.82 6.81
C ASN A 146 -10.62 -5.11 5.52
N VAL A 147 -9.50 -5.83 5.62
CA VAL A 147 -8.72 -6.30 4.46
C VAL A 147 -8.44 -7.79 4.58
N CYS A 148 -7.99 -8.41 3.51
CA CYS A 148 -7.57 -9.80 3.57
C CYS A 148 -6.31 -9.97 4.42
N THR A 149 -6.17 -11.15 5.03
CA THR A 149 -5.07 -11.46 5.95
C THR A 149 -3.72 -11.57 5.22
N THR A 150 -2.63 -11.58 5.97
CA THR A 150 -1.29 -11.73 5.42
C THR A 150 -1.12 -13.02 4.62
N ALA A 151 -1.67 -14.16 5.09
CA ALA A 151 -1.63 -15.41 4.34
C ALA A 151 -2.31 -15.27 2.98
N ARG A 152 -3.49 -14.64 2.94
CA ARG A 152 -4.20 -14.39 1.68
C ARG A 152 -3.43 -13.45 0.74
N ARG A 153 -2.78 -12.42 1.28
CA ARG A 153 -1.92 -11.52 0.48
C ARG A 153 -0.72 -12.27 -0.12
N CYS A 154 -0.13 -13.20 0.62
CA CYS A 154 0.94 -14.05 0.08
C CYS A 154 0.44 -14.98 -1.03
N GLU A 155 -0.81 -15.48 -0.95
CA GLU A 155 -1.44 -16.20 -2.07
C GLU A 155 -1.59 -15.30 -3.29
N VAL A 156 -2.08 -14.06 -3.11
CA VAL A 156 -2.20 -13.06 -4.19
C VAL A 156 -0.84 -12.79 -4.84
N LEU A 157 0.23 -12.62 -4.06
CA LEU A 157 1.59 -12.43 -4.58
C LEU A 157 2.03 -13.63 -5.45
N ARG A 158 1.75 -14.86 -5.00
CA ARG A 158 2.05 -16.07 -5.79
C ARG A 158 1.23 -16.15 -7.08
N GLU A 159 -0.04 -15.77 -7.06
CA GLU A 159 -0.88 -15.72 -8.27
C GLU A 159 -0.36 -14.69 -9.29
N LEU A 160 0.03 -13.52 -8.83
CA LEU A 160 0.63 -12.48 -9.66
C LEU A 160 1.97 -12.95 -10.25
N GLN A 161 2.81 -13.58 -9.46
CA GLN A 161 4.09 -14.16 -9.89
C GLN A 161 3.89 -15.23 -10.97
N LYS A 162 2.91 -16.14 -10.80
CA LYS A 162 2.55 -17.14 -11.83
C LYS A 162 2.08 -16.51 -13.14
N ALA A 163 1.44 -15.33 -13.07
CA ALA A 163 1.02 -14.55 -14.23
C ALA A 163 2.17 -13.72 -14.85
N GLY A 164 3.39 -13.81 -14.32
CA GLY A 164 4.56 -13.06 -14.79
C GLY A 164 4.53 -11.58 -14.41
N ILE A 165 3.72 -11.18 -13.44
CA ILE A 165 3.62 -9.81 -12.96
C ILE A 165 4.57 -9.62 -11.78
N PRO A 166 5.61 -8.76 -11.90
CA PRO A 166 6.51 -8.44 -10.81
C PRO A 166 5.78 -7.84 -9.61
N THR A 167 6.18 -8.27 -8.41
CA THR A 167 5.60 -7.77 -7.18
C THR A 167 6.65 -7.10 -6.28
N VAL A 168 6.23 -6.07 -5.55
CA VAL A 168 7.02 -5.40 -4.52
C VAL A 168 6.24 -5.41 -3.21
N VAL A 169 6.89 -5.75 -2.11
CA VAL A 169 6.27 -5.72 -0.79
C VAL A 169 6.67 -4.43 -0.06
N TRP A 170 5.71 -3.77 0.58
CA TRP A 170 5.93 -2.75 1.58
C TRP A 170 5.95 -3.40 2.96
N LEU A 171 7.14 -3.59 3.52
CA LEU A 171 7.33 -4.04 4.91
C LEU A 171 7.24 -2.82 5.84
N SER A 172 6.06 -2.23 5.90
CA SER A 172 5.81 -0.97 6.64
C SER A 172 4.30 -0.76 6.87
N PRO A 173 3.89 -0.25 8.06
CA PRO A 173 4.75 0.01 9.20
C PRO A 173 5.03 -1.25 10.03
N ILE A 174 6.17 -1.25 10.72
CA ILE A 174 6.45 -2.18 11.80
C ILE A 174 6.29 -1.42 13.12
N LEU A 175 5.26 -1.81 13.87
CA LEU A 175 4.79 -1.05 15.05
C LEU A 175 5.62 -1.42 16.28
N PRO A 176 6.34 -0.48 16.91
CA PRO A 176 7.07 -0.73 18.16
C PRO A 176 6.18 -1.36 19.23
N PHE A 177 6.71 -2.32 19.99
CA PHE A 177 6.04 -3.06 21.06
C PHE A 177 4.90 -4.01 20.60
N ILE A 178 4.60 -4.07 19.29
CA ILE A 178 3.48 -4.87 18.77
C ILE A 178 3.99 -5.99 17.84
N ASN A 179 4.66 -5.64 16.77
CA ASN A 179 5.13 -6.59 15.74
C ASN A 179 6.61 -6.40 15.37
N ASP A 180 7.36 -5.61 16.14
CA ASP A 180 8.78 -5.34 15.95
C ASP A 180 9.67 -6.45 16.56
N THR A 181 9.41 -7.70 16.13
CA THR A 181 10.14 -8.90 16.59
C THR A 181 10.89 -9.57 15.44
N GLU A 182 12.00 -10.26 15.75
CA GLU A 182 12.76 -11.02 14.75
C GLU A 182 11.91 -12.10 14.10
N GLU A 183 11.09 -12.78 14.87
CA GLU A 183 10.19 -13.82 14.38
C GLU A 183 9.21 -13.27 13.32
N ASN A 184 8.58 -12.11 13.60
CA ASN A 184 7.68 -11.47 12.66
C ASN A 184 8.40 -11.11 11.35
N ILE A 185 9.56 -10.45 11.45
CA ILE A 185 10.32 -10.00 10.28
C ILE A 185 10.80 -11.21 9.47
N SER A 186 11.44 -12.19 10.12
CA SER A 186 11.93 -13.40 9.43
C SER A 186 10.81 -14.14 8.71
N THR A 187 9.69 -14.40 9.40
CA THR A 187 8.54 -15.10 8.81
C THR A 187 7.96 -14.36 7.61
N LEU A 188 7.89 -13.01 7.66
CA LEU A 188 7.41 -12.21 6.53
C LEU A 188 8.37 -12.29 5.34
N LEU A 189 9.68 -12.27 5.59
CA LEU A 189 10.70 -12.38 4.54
C LEU A 189 10.68 -13.77 3.89
N ASP A 190 10.58 -14.84 4.67
CA ASP A 190 10.43 -16.20 4.17
C ASP A 190 9.21 -16.33 3.25
N ARG A 191 8.07 -15.78 3.65
CA ARG A 191 6.85 -15.74 2.82
C ARG A 191 7.03 -14.92 1.53
N CYS A 192 7.80 -13.83 1.57
CA CYS A 192 8.13 -13.04 0.38
C CYS A 192 9.01 -13.82 -0.59
N GLU A 193 10.02 -14.54 -0.08
CA GLU A 193 10.88 -15.41 -0.87
C GLU A 193 10.05 -16.53 -1.54
N GLU A 194 9.23 -17.25 -0.77
CA GLU A 194 8.33 -18.29 -1.28
C GLU A 194 7.36 -17.77 -2.35
N ALA A 195 6.94 -16.51 -2.25
CA ALA A 195 6.05 -15.87 -3.21
C ALA A 195 6.77 -15.33 -4.45
N GLY A 196 8.11 -15.39 -4.50
CA GLY A 196 8.91 -14.90 -5.60
C GLY A 196 8.85 -13.36 -5.75
N VAL A 197 8.80 -12.65 -4.63
CA VAL A 197 8.72 -11.18 -4.60
C VAL A 197 10.01 -10.59 -5.18
N ARG A 198 9.88 -9.63 -6.11
CA ARG A 198 11.03 -8.98 -6.75
C ARG A 198 11.80 -8.06 -5.80
N GLY A 199 11.08 -7.36 -4.92
CA GLY A 199 11.71 -6.40 -4.02
C GLY A 199 10.87 -6.09 -2.80
N ILE A 200 11.53 -5.60 -1.75
CA ILE A 200 10.89 -5.22 -0.49
C ILE A 200 11.33 -3.81 -0.10
N LEU A 201 10.37 -2.89 -0.02
CA LEU A 201 10.55 -1.56 0.52
C LEU A 201 10.44 -1.59 2.04
N CYS A 202 11.48 -1.14 2.72
CA CYS A 202 11.52 -0.97 4.17
C CYS A 202 12.28 0.31 4.51
N PHE A 203 11.62 1.28 5.15
CA PHE A 203 12.20 2.57 5.53
C PHE A 203 12.63 2.61 7.00
N GLY A 204 12.70 1.46 7.64
CA GLY A 204 12.97 1.28 9.06
C GLY A 204 11.80 0.63 9.80
N MET A 205 12.07 0.19 11.01
CA MET A 205 11.10 -0.47 11.88
C MET A 205 10.42 0.58 12.75
N GLY A 206 9.27 1.07 12.29
CA GLY A 206 8.56 2.15 12.95
C GLY A 206 7.36 2.62 12.14
N LEU A 207 6.80 3.76 12.56
CA LEU A 207 5.72 4.45 11.87
C LEU A 207 5.88 5.96 12.02
N THR A 208 5.11 6.72 11.23
CA THR A 208 5.00 8.17 11.37
C THR A 208 3.68 8.54 12.03
N LEU A 209 3.71 9.47 12.96
CA LEU A 209 2.53 9.97 13.68
C LEU A 209 2.43 11.48 13.50
N ARG A 210 1.47 11.90 12.65
CA ARG A 210 1.10 13.29 12.41
C ARG A 210 -0.16 13.65 13.20
N GLU A 211 -0.50 14.90 13.23
CA GLU A 211 -1.79 15.37 13.74
C GLU A 211 -2.93 14.72 12.93
N GLY A 212 -3.91 14.19 13.62
CA GLY A 212 -5.04 13.45 13.06
C GLY A 212 -4.83 11.92 13.13
N ASN A 213 -3.79 11.39 12.49
CA ASN A 213 -3.56 9.94 12.58
C ASN A 213 -3.01 9.51 13.94
N ARG A 214 -2.26 10.36 14.65
CA ARG A 214 -1.77 10.08 16.01
C ARG A 214 -2.91 9.86 16.99
N GLU A 215 -3.87 10.77 17.01
CA GLU A 215 -5.02 10.70 17.91
C GLU A 215 -5.84 9.44 17.64
N TYR A 216 -6.08 9.15 16.36
CA TYR A 216 -6.78 7.94 15.96
C TYR A 216 -6.00 6.67 16.37
N PHE A 217 -4.70 6.62 16.09
CA PHE A 217 -3.84 5.49 16.46
C PHE A 217 -3.84 5.23 17.96
N TYR A 218 -3.71 6.28 18.79
CA TYR A 218 -3.74 6.13 20.24
C TYR A 218 -5.09 5.67 20.77
N THR A 219 -6.19 6.16 20.19
CA THR A 219 -7.53 5.67 20.52
C THR A 219 -7.64 4.17 20.24
N GLN A 220 -7.16 3.73 19.09
CA GLN A 220 -7.16 2.31 18.73
C GLN A 220 -6.23 1.47 19.62
N LEU A 221 -5.10 2.01 20.06
CA LEU A 221 -4.22 1.34 21.00
C LEU A 221 -4.92 1.15 22.36
N ASP A 222 -5.65 2.16 22.85
CA ASP A 222 -6.38 2.06 24.13
C ASP A 222 -7.46 0.97 24.10
N GLU A 223 -8.12 0.79 22.94
CA GLU A 223 -9.15 -0.23 22.74
C GLU A 223 -8.57 -1.65 22.56
N LEU A 224 -7.51 -1.79 21.76
CA LEU A 224 -7.00 -3.10 21.31
C LEU A 224 -5.83 -3.62 22.13
N PHE A 225 -5.06 -2.73 22.76
CA PHE A 225 -3.83 -3.00 23.50
C PHE A 225 -3.75 -2.15 24.77
N PRO A 226 -4.56 -2.42 25.81
CA PRO A 226 -4.64 -1.59 26.99
C PRO A 226 -3.29 -1.24 27.62
N GLY A 227 -3.07 0.05 27.90
CA GLY A 227 -1.83 0.60 28.45
C GLY A 227 -0.73 0.89 27.44
N LEU A 228 -0.86 0.48 26.18
CA LEU A 228 0.19 0.65 25.18
C LEU A 228 0.27 2.10 24.69
N SER A 229 -0.84 2.82 24.59
CA SER A 229 -0.83 4.24 24.19
C SER A 229 -0.01 5.09 25.18
N GLU A 230 -0.10 4.82 26.48
CA GLU A 230 0.71 5.49 27.49
C GLU A 230 2.20 5.15 27.34
N CYS A 231 2.52 3.88 27.05
CA CYS A 231 3.88 3.47 26.72
C CYS A 231 4.45 4.25 25.54
N TYR A 232 3.68 4.40 24.47
CA TYR A 232 4.07 5.22 23.32
C TYR A 232 4.28 6.69 23.70
N ARG A 233 3.36 7.32 24.45
CA ARG A 233 3.49 8.72 24.90
C ARG A 233 4.74 8.93 25.74
N ARG A 234 5.01 8.02 26.68
CA ARG A 234 6.20 8.09 27.54
C ARG A 234 7.50 7.92 26.77
N THR A 235 7.51 7.02 25.76
CA THR A 235 8.72 6.67 25.02
C THR A 235 9.02 7.68 23.92
N TYR A 236 8.01 8.13 23.20
CA TYR A 236 8.17 8.91 21.98
C TYR A 236 7.67 10.36 22.09
N GLY A 237 6.83 10.69 23.09
CA GLY A 237 6.21 12.02 23.21
C GLY A 237 5.46 12.40 21.93
N ASP A 238 5.76 13.61 21.44
CA ASP A 238 5.15 14.16 20.24
C ASP A 238 5.99 13.99 18.95
N ARG A 239 6.95 13.07 18.97
CA ARG A 239 7.82 12.84 17.80
C ARG A 239 7.01 12.42 16.60
N TYR A 240 7.38 12.97 15.45
CA TYR A 240 6.81 12.58 14.16
C TYR A 240 7.22 11.14 13.78
N GLU A 241 8.51 10.81 13.89
CA GLU A 241 9.03 9.48 13.64
C GLU A 241 9.06 8.67 14.94
N VAL A 242 8.43 7.52 14.91
CA VAL A 242 8.33 6.56 16.01
C VAL A 242 9.06 5.30 15.59
N THR A 243 10.34 5.22 15.97
CA THR A 243 11.25 4.14 15.58
C THR A 243 11.36 3.10 16.71
N SER A 244 11.30 1.81 16.35
CA SER A 244 11.50 0.71 17.30
C SER A 244 12.88 0.79 17.96
N HIS A 245 12.94 0.46 19.24
CA HIS A 245 14.22 0.25 19.95
C HIS A 245 15.05 -0.92 19.36
N HIS A 246 14.40 -1.79 18.60
CA HIS A 246 15.04 -2.94 17.94
C HIS A 246 15.40 -2.64 16.47
N ASN A 247 15.19 -1.41 16.00
CA ASN A 247 15.36 -1.03 14.60
C ASN A 247 16.67 -1.54 14.00
N ASP A 248 17.81 -1.23 14.61
CA ASP A 248 19.13 -1.56 14.04
C ASP A 248 19.36 -3.07 13.93
N ARG A 249 18.86 -3.83 14.91
CA ARG A 249 18.94 -5.29 14.90
C ARG A 249 18.04 -5.87 13.80
N LEU A 250 16.80 -5.41 13.74
CA LEU A 250 15.82 -5.89 12.76
C LEU A 250 16.17 -5.47 11.33
N MET A 251 16.77 -4.29 11.15
CA MET A 251 17.26 -3.85 9.84
C MET A 251 18.46 -4.68 9.38
N ARG A 252 19.37 -5.07 10.28
CA ARG A 252 20.45 -6.02 9.92
C ARG A 252 19.89 -7.38 9.49
N LEU A 253 18.91 -7.91 10.22
CA LEU A 253 18.23 -9.15 9.86
C LEU A 253 17.56 -9.03 8.48
N PHE A 254 16.81 -7.96 8.26
CA PHE A 254 16.15 -7.65 6.99
C PHE A 254 17.15 -7.65 5.81
N HIS A 255 18.24 -6.90 5.93
CA HIS A 255 19.24 -6.83 4.86
C HIS A 255 19.90 -8.17 4.60
N ALA A 256 20.30 -8.90 5.65
CA ALA A 256 20.97 -10.19 5.52
C ALA A 256 20.05 -11.25 4.84
N GLN A 257 18.78 -11.34 5.24
CA GLN A 257 17.85 -12.29 4.64
C GLN A 257 17.48 -11.91 3.20
N CYS A 258 17.22 -10.63 2.91
CA CYS A 258 16.96 -10.19 1.53
C CYS A 258 18.14 -10.45 0.61
N GLU A 259 19.38 -10.23 1.09
CA GLU A 259 20.60 -10.52 0.33
C GLU A 259 20.75 -12.02 0.05
N ALA A 260 20.53 -12.86 1.06
CA ALA A 260 20.58 -14.32 0.92
C ALA A 260 19.53 -14.85 -0.05
N ALA A 261 18.31 -14.30 -0.04
CA ALA A 261 17.20 -14.66 -0.93
C ALA A 261 17.29 -14.01 -2.33
N GLY A 262 18.26 -13.12 -2.57
CA GLY A 262 18.37 -12.38 -3.83
C GLY A 262 17.22 -11.40 -4.08
N ILE A 263 16.53 -10.95 -3.02
CA ILE A 263 15.42 -9.99 -3.09
C ILE A 263 15.98 -8.56 -3.10
N LEU A 264 15.56 -7.74 -4.06
CA LEU A 264 15.94 -6.33 -4.11
C LEU A 264 15.44 -5.59 -2.87
N HIS A 265 16.35 -4.94 -2.14
CA HIS A 265 16.01 -4.28 -0.87
C HIS A 265 16.63 -2.88 -0.72
N ASN A 266 17.15 -2.33 -1.80
CA ASN A 266 17.55 -0.93 -1.85
C ASN A 266 16.34 -0.08 -2.25
N ASN A 267 15.84 0.76 -1.33
CA ASN A 267 14.64 1.56 -1.53
C ASN A 267 14.73 2.45 -2.77
N ASN A 268 15.88 3.11 -3.01
CA ASN A 268 16.03 3.99 -4.18
C ASN A 268 15.96 3.20 -5.49
N ALA A 269 16.62 2.05 -5.56
CA ALA A 269 16.58 1.20 -6.74
C ALA A 269 15.16 0.65 -7.00
N ILE A 270 14.42 0.30 -5.94
CA ILE A 270 13.02 -0.15 -6.07
C ILE A 270 12.13 1.01 -6.53
N LEU A 271 12.25 2.19 -5.92
CA LEU A 271 11.45 3.37 -6.31
C LEU A 271 11.74 3.77 -7.76
N GLN A 272 13.00 3.75 -8.17
CA GLN A 272 13.38 3.97 -9.57
C GLN A 272 12.72 2.92 -10.47
N TYR A 273 12.83 1.64 -10.13
CA TYR A 273 12.18 0.54 -10.86
C TYR A 273 10.66 0.74 -10.98
N LEU A 274 9.97 1.24 -9.96
CA LEU A 274 8.53 1.47 -9.98
C LEU A 274 8.11 2.64 -10.90
N HIS A 275 8.98 3.62 -11.12
CA HIS A 275 8.69 4.81 -11.92
C HIS A 275 9.22 4.74 -13.36
N GLU A 276 10.17 3.86 -13.64
CA GLU A 276 10.66 3.63 -14.99
C GLU A 276 9.60 2.88 -15.81
N TYR A 277 9.34 3.43 -17.02
CA TYR A 277 8.44 2.84 -18.02
C TYR A 277 9.20 1.82 -18.88
#